data_74f466e7d065a70ee23eb3cffc551787
#
_entry.id   74f466e7d065a70ee23eb3cffc551787
#
_cell.length_a   1.000
_cell.length_b   1.000
_cell.length_c   1.000
_cell.angle_alpha   90.00
_cell.angle_beta   90.00
_cell.angle_gamma   90.00
#
_symmetry.space_group_name_H-M   'P 1'
#
loop_
_entity.id
_entity.type
_entity.pdbx_description
1 polymer ?
#
loop_
_entity_poly.entity_id
_entity_poly.type
_entity_poly.pdbx_seq_one_letter_code
_entity_poly.pdbx_strand_id
1 'polypeptide(L)'
;MTTTTTPRSSAGAFALPNLLTYARIAAVPVVVGCMYGQALGGYGLWLRWVALAVFVAAGITDVLDGYVARMWAQQSTFGRMLDPIADKLLVSSCLLMLAADGTIAGWSLWAAIVILCREILVSGLREYLAELRVSVPVTALAKWKTFMQLVAVGFLIAGRAGDLILPITTLTGVTLLWLSALLTLYTGWDYFRAGVRHLIDD
;
A
#
# COMPACT_ATOMS: atom_id res chain seq x y z
N MET A 1 -8.58 45.65 -18.34
CA MET A 1 -8.54 44.20 -18.54
C MET A 1 -8.84 43.53 -17.21
N THR A 2 -10.07 43.16 -17.00
CA THR A 2 -10.53 42.48 -15.77
C THR A 2 -10.31 40.99 -15.95
N THR A 3 -9.31 40.43 -15.30
CA THR A 3 -9.07 39.00 -15.23
C THR A 3 -10.15 38.36 -14.36
N THR A 4 -11.16 37.76 -14.98
CA THR A 4 -12.12 36.91 -14.33
C THR A 4 -11.42 35.60 -13.87
N THR A 5 -10.99 35.57 -12.62
CA THR A 5 -10.60 34.32 -11.95
C THR A 5 -11.86 33.49 -11.74
N THR A 6 -12.07 32.49 -12.59
CA THR A 6 -13.05 31.44 -12.34
C THR A 6 -12.72 30.77 -11.00
N PRO A 7 -13.67 30.67 -10.06
CA PRO A 7 -13.42 29.97 -8.81
C PRO A 7 -13.15 28.50 -9.14
N ARG A 8 -11.95 27.99 -8.82
CA ARG A 8 -11.69 26.56 -8.77
C ARG A 8 -12.73 25.97 -7.82
N SER A 9 -13.66 25.19 -8.35
CA SER A 9 -14.59 24.43 -7.51
C SER A 9 -13.72 23.53 -6.62
N SER A 10 -13.66 23.82 -5.32
CA SER A 10 -13.09 22.94 -4.33
C SER A 10 -13.94 21.67 -4.37
N ALA A 11 -13.41 20.59 -4.92
CA ALA A 11 -14.07 19.29 -4.83
C ALA A 11 -14.35 19.05 -3.35
N GLY A 12 -15.65 18.93 -2.99
CA GLY A 12 -16.06 18.82 -1.60
C GLY A 12 -15.41 17.59 -0.94
N ALA A 13 -15.33 17.57 0.39
CA ALA A 13 -14.78 16.44 1.15
C ALA A 13 -15.42 15.09 0.79
N PHE A 14 -16.62 15.11 0.21
CA PHE A 14 -17.38 13.94 -0.27
C PHE A 14 -17.24 13.67 -1.77
N ALA A 15 -16.24 14.23 -2.44
CA ALA A 15 -15.96 13.85 -3.82
C ALA A 15 -15.63 12.35 -3.91
N LEU A 16 -16.05 11.69 -4.99
CA LEU A 16 -15.89 10.24 -5.17
C LEU A 16 -14.46 9.73 -4.86
N PRO A 17 -13.37 10.37 -5.33
CA PRO A 17 -12.02 9.93 -4.99
C PRO A 17 -11.75 9.95 -3.47
N ASN A 18 -12.20 10.97 -2.76
CA ASN A 18 -12.00 11.05 -1.31
C ASN A 18 -12.77 9.94 -0.57
N LEU A 19 -13.99 9.63 -1.03
CA LEU A 19 -14.80 8.56 -0.43
C LEU A 19 -14.11 7.20 -0.56
N LEU A 20 -13.45 6.93 -1.68
CA LEU A 20 -12.71 5.69 -1.91
C LEU A 20 -11.47 5.60 -1.00
N THR A 21 -10.76 6.71 -0.79
CA THR A 21 -9.66 6.79 0.20
C THR A 21 -10.18 6.51 1.63
N TYR A 22 -11.32 7.09 2.02
CA TYR A 22 -11.92 6.82 3.34
C TYR A 22 -12.35 5.36 3.49
N ALA A 23 -12.93 4.77 2.44
CA ALA A 23 -13.29 3.35 2.43
C ALA A 23 -12.05 2.46 2.61
N ARG A 24 -10.91 2.82 2.01
CA ARG A 24 -9.65 2.10 2.18
C ARG A 24 -9.13 2.19 3.62
N ILE A 25 -9.19 3.38 4.24
CA ILE A 25 -8.83 3.54 5.65
C ILE A 25 -9.75 2.72 6.55
N ALA A 26 -11.06 2.70 6.26
CA ALA A 26 -12.03 1.89 6.99
C ALA A 26 -11.84 0.37 6.77
N ALA A 27 -11.28 -0.04 5.63
CA ALA A 27 -10.95 -1.43 5.36
C ALA A 27 -9.84 -1.97 6.29
N VAL A 28 -8.92 -1.11 6.76
CA VAL A 28 -7.82 -1.51 7.65
C VAL A 28 -8.33 -2.19 8.92
N PRO A 29 -9.16 -1.55 9.77
CA PRO A 29 -9.67 -2.21 10.98
C PRO A 29 -10.53 -3.44 10.68
N VAL A 30 -11.20 -3.51 9.53
CA VAL A 30 -11.99 -4.68 9.14
C VAL A 30 -11.07 -5.87 8.84
N VAL A 31 -10.02 -5.68 8.01
CA VAL A 31 -9.05 -6.73 7.70
C VAL A 31 -8.34 -7.20 8.97
N VAL A 32 -7.86 -6.27 9.79
CA VAL A 32 -7.19 -6.57 11.06
C VAL A 32 -8.13 -7.33 11.99
N GLY A 33 -9.39 -6.90 12.13
CA GLY A 33 -10.40 -7.57 12.97
C GLY A 33 -10.70 -8.98 12.51
N CYS A 34 -10.82 -9.22 11.19
CA CYS A 34 -11.02 -10.56 10.64
C CYS A 34 -9.82 -11.48 10.91
N MET A 35 -8.60 -10.99 10.69
CA MET A 35 -7.38 -11.77 10.94
C MET A 35 -7.19 -12.05 12.44
N TYR A 36 -7.41 -11.06 13.29
CA TYR A 36 -7.33 -11.20 14.74
C TYR A 36 -8.39 -12.17 15.29
N GLY A 37 -9.63 -12.05 14.83
CA GLY A 37 -10.72 -12.97 15.21
C GLY A 37 -10.42 -14.41 14.80
N GLN A 38 -9.79 -14.65 13.67
CA GLN A 38 -9.34 -15.97 13.25
C GLN A 38 -8.20 -16.48 14.16
N ALA A 39 -7.25 -15.63 14.55
CA ALA A 39 -6.12 -15.99 15.41
C ALA A 39 -6.57 -16.42 16.82
N LEU A 40 -7.65 -15.82 17.34
CA LEU A 40 -8.25 -16.21 18.63
C LEU A 40 -8.95 -17.60 18.61
N GLY A 41 -9.04 -18.25 17.42
CA GLY A 41 -9.61 -19.61 17.29
C GLY A 41 -11.12 -19.71 17.45
N GLY A 42 -11.83 -18.61 17.71
CA GLY A 42 -13.29 -18.58 17.88
C GLY A 42 -14.08 -18.57 16.57
N TYR A 43 -13.45 -18.13 15.51
CA TYR A 43 -14.08 -17.96 14.21
C TYR A 43 -13.23 -18.68 13.15
N GLY A 44 -13.78 -19.61 12.43
CA GLY A 44 -13.07 -20.49 11.48
C GLY A 44 -12.29 -19.76 10.37
N LEU A 45 -11.58 -20.54 9.56
CA LEU A 45 -10.71 -20.04 8.46
C LEU A 45 -11.44 -19.19 7.41
N TRP A 46 -12.79 -19.17 7.42
CA TRP A 46 -13.56 -18.33 6.50
C TRP A 46 -13.30 -16.82 6.68
N LEU A 47 -12.91 -16.39 7.90
CA LEU A 47 -12.54 -14.98 8.14
C LEU A 47 -11.32 -14.55 7.31
N ARG A 48 -10.42 -15.46 6.95
CA ARG A 48 -9.31 -15.16 6.05
C ARG A 48 -9.80 -14.82 4.65
N TRP A 49 -10.86 -15.48 4.17
CA TRP A 49 -11.48 -15.16 2.89
C TRP A 49 -12.17 -13.79 2.91
N VAL A 50 -12.83 -13.44 4.03
CA VAL A 50 -13.41 -12.11 4.21
C VAL A 50 -12.30 -11.05 4.23
N ALA A 51 -11.24 -11.27 5.01
CA ALA A 51 -10.09 -10.38 5.05
C ALA A 51 -9.47 -10.19 3.66
N LEU A 52 -9.29 -11.28 2.91
CA LEU A 52 -8.79 -11.24 1.54
C LEU A 52 -9.71 -10.45 0.61
N ALA A 53 -11.02 -10.70 0.67
CA ALA A 53 -11.99 -9.99 -0.18
C ALA A 53 -11.97 -8.48 0.09
N VAL A 54 -11.93 -8.07 1.36
CA VAL A 54 -11.84 -6.65 1.76
C VAL A 54 -10.50 -6.05 1.32
N PHE A 55 -9.40 -6.78 1.50
CA PHE A 55 -8.06 -6.34 1.06
C PHE A 55 -7.99 -6.15 -0.46
N VAL A 56 -8.50 -7.12 -1.23
CA VAL A 56 -8.54 -7.04 -2.70
C VAL A 56 -9.44 -5.89 -3.16
N ALA A 57 -10.62 -5.73 -2.56
CA ALA A 57 -11.52 -4.61 -2.86
C ALA A 57 -10.84 -3.27 -2.59
N ALA A 58 -10.12 -3.12 -1.46
CA ALA A 58 -9.36 -1.92 -1.14
C ALA A 58 -8.23 -1.66 -2.15
N GLY A 59 -7.51 -2.69 -2.60
CA GLY A 59 -6.49 -2.57 -3.64
C GLY A 59 -7.05 -2.19 -5.02
N ILE A 60 -8.23 -2.72 -5.39
CA ILE A 60 -8.92 -2.36 -6.64
C ILE A 60 -9.39 -0.91 -6.58
N THR A 61 -9.95 -0.47 -5.45
CA THR A 61 -10.38 0.92 -5.29
C THR A 61 -9.23 1.90 -5.43
N ASP A 62 -8.03 1.57 -4.96
CA ASP A 62 -6.81 2.38 -5.15
C ASP A 62 -6.46 2.61 -6.63
N VAL A 63 -6.52 1.54 -7.42
CA VAL A 63 -6.26 1.65 -8.87
C VAL A 63 -7.34 2.49 -9.56
N LEU A 64 -8.60 2.33 -9.15
CA LEU A 64 -9.73 3.10 -9.68
C LEU A 64 -9.64 4.57 -9.30
N ASP A 65 -9.26 4.91 -8.06
CA ASP A 65 -9.08 6.29 -7.60
C ASP A 65 -8.04 7.02 -8.45
N GLY A 66 -6.89 6.40 -8.66
CA GLY A 66 -5.85 6.95 -9.51
C GLY A 66 -6.29 7.18 -10.96
N TYR A 67 -7.22 6.37 -11.47
CA TYR A 67 -7.79 6.53 -12.80
C TYR A 67 -8.83 7.64 -12.85
N VAL A 68 -9.81 7.63 -11.94
CA VAL A 68 -10.91 8.60 -11.83
C VAL A 68 -10.38 10.00 -11.52
N ALA A 69 -9.42 10.12 -10.62
CA ALA A 69 -8.79 11.39 -10.27
C ALA A 69 -8.09 12.05 -11.45
N ARG A 70 -7.46 11.27 -12.32
CA ARG A 70 -6.84 11.78 -13.55
C ARG A 70 -7.86 12.24 -14.60
N MET A 71 -9.01 11.53 -14.70
CA MET A 71 -10.04 11.90 -15.66
C MET A 71 -10.85 13.13 -15.24
N TRP A 72 -11.13 13.30 -13.96
CA TRP A 72 -12.07 14.31 -13.49
C TRP A 72 -11.43 15.52 -12.84
N ALA A 73 -10.11 15.53 -12.64
CA ALA A 73 -9.33 16.61 -11.98
C ALA A 73 -9.94 17.10 -10.65
N GLN A 74 -10.66 16.25 -9.92
CA GLN A 74 -11.48 16.58 -8.75
C GLN A 74 -10.90 16.06 -7.43
N GLN A 75 -9.58 15.89 -7.29
CA GLN A 75 -9.02 15.56 -5.99
C GLN A 75 -8.97 16.78 -5.08
N SER A 76 -9.50 16.65 -3.87
CA SER A 76 -9.30 17.65 -2.82
C SER A 76 -7.85 17.61 -2.32
N THR A 77 -7.38 18.72 -1.75
CA THR A 77 -6.04 18.77 -1.11
C THR A 77 -5.92 17.74 0.01
N PHE A 78 -7.00 17.52 0.74
CA PHE A 78 -7.06 16.55 1.84
C PHE A 78 -6.99 15.09 1.34
N GLY A 79 -7.70 14.75 0.26
CA GLY A 79 -7.61 13.41 -0.36
C GLY A 79 -6.21 13.09 -0.83
N ARG A 80 -5.55 14.02 -1.53
CA ARG A 80 -4.15 13.83 -1.99
C ARG A 80 -3.16 13.57 -0.87
N MET A 81 -3.39 14.13 0.32
CA MET A 81 -2.57 13.88 1.51
C MET A 81 -2.87 12.49 2.09
N LEU A 82 -4.14 12.08 2.12
CA LEU A 82 -4.56 10.82 2.74
C LEU A 82 -4.25 9.58 1.88
N ASP A 83 -4.27 9.68 0.55
CA ASP A 83 -4.02 8.54 -0.35
C ASP A 83 -2.72 7.78 -0.03
N PRO A 84 -1.54 8.43 0.00
CA PRO A 84 -0.30 7.71 0.30
C PRO A 84 -0.24 7.17 1.73
N ILE A 85 -1.03 7.72 2.65
CA ILE A 85 -1.13 7.25 4.03
C ILE A 85 -1.99 5.99 4.08
N ALA A 86 -3.15 5.99 3.42
CA ALA A 86 -4.09 4.88 3.40
C ALA A 86 -3.47 3.59 2.86
N ASP A 87 -2.71 3.68 1.76
CA ASP A 87 -2.01 2.53 1.16
C ASP A 87 -1.00 1.90 2.11
N LYS A 88 -0.19 2.74 2.76
CA LYS A 88 0.81 2.26 3.70
C LYS A 88 0.18 1.67 4.95
N LEU A 89 -0.89 2.28 5.47
CA LEU A 89 -1.61 1.75 6.62
C LEU A 89 -2.17 0.35 6.33
N LEU A 90 -2.79 0.14 5.18
CA LEU A 90 -3.35 -1.15 4.81
C LEU A 90 -2.27 -2.23 4.74
N VAL A 91 -1.21 -2.00 3.97
CA VAL A 91 -0.13 -2.99 3.79
C VAL A 91 0.62 -3.24 5.10
N SER A 92 0.96 -2.17 5.85
CA SER A 92 1.68 -2.29 7.12
C SER A 92 0.90 -3.08 8.15
N SER A 93 -0.41 -2.79 8.29
CA SER A 93 -1.27 -3.50 9.21
C SER A 93 -1.42 -4.98 8.84
N CYS A 94 -1.54 -5.30 7.54
CA CYS A 94 -1.59 -6.69 7.08
C CYS A 94 -0.26 -7.42 7.38
N LEU A 95 0.90 -6.82 7.09
CA LEU A 95 2.20 -7.43 7.38
C LEU A 95 2.41 -7.67 8.88
N LEU A 96 1.99 -6.73 9.74
CA LEU A 96 2.02 -6.90 11.19
C LEU A 96 1.12 -8.05 11.66
N MET A 97 -0.10 -8.15 11.13
CA MET A 97 -1.02 -9.23 11.47
C MET A 97 -0.51 -10.59 10.98
N LEU A 98 0.08 -10.67 9.78
CA LEU A 98 0.68 -11.88 9.23
C LEU A 98 1.92 -12.33 10.02
N ALA A 99 2.66 -11.39 10.60
CA ALA A 99 3.75 -11.70 11.52
C ALA A 99 3.22 -12.16 12.87
N ALA A 100 2.17 -11.51 13.40
CA ALA A 100 1.56 -11.87 14.68
C ALA A 100 0.89 -13.25 14.67
N ASP A 101 0.25 -13.64 13.58
CA ASP A 101 -0.39 -14.96 13.43
C ASP A 101 0.59 -16.09 13.00
N GLY A 102 1.87 -15.76 12.81
CA GLY A 102 2.92 -16.70 12.44
C GLY A 102 2.90 -17.14 10.97
N THR A 103 2.06 -16.55 10.11
CA THR A 103 2.09 -16.81 8.66
C THR A 103 3.40 -16.32 8.05
N ILE A 104 3.91 -15.17 8.50
CA ILE A 104 5.27 -14.70 8.23
C ILE A 104 6.10 -14.95 9.49
N ALA A 105 7.01 -15.92 9.44
CA ALA A 105 7.83 -16.31 10.58
C ALA A 105 9.30 -16.54 10.18
N GLY A 106 10.19 -16.61 11.17
CA GLY A 106 11.61 -16.88 10.97
C GLY A 106 12.27 -15.87 10.02
N TRP A 107 12.98 -16.36 9.02
CA TRP A 107 13.69 -15.52 8.05
C TRP A 107 12.77 -14.63 7.19
N SER A 108 11.52 -15.03 6.98
CA SER A 108 10.58 -14.24 6.18
C SER A 108 10.16 -12.94 6.86
N LEU A 109 10.37 -12.79 8.18
CA LEU A 109 10.19 -11.52 8.88
C LEU A 109 11.11 -10.42 8.35
N TRP A 110 12.33 -10.79 7.94
CA TRP A 110 13.26 -9.80 7.36
C TRP A 110 12.71 -9.19 6.07
N ALA A 111 12.05 -9.97 5.23
CA ALA A 111 11.41 -9.44 4.01
C ALA A 111 10.33 -8.42 4.35
N ALA A 112 9.48 -8.70 5.34
CA ALA A 112 8.44 -7.78 5.80
C ALA A 112 9.04 -6.49 6.40
N ILE A 113 10.07 -6.62 7.26
CA ILE A 113 10.77 -5.48 7.86
C ILE A 113 11.40 -4.59 6.78
N VAL A 114 12.10 -5.18 5.81
CA VAL A 114 12.70 -4.45 4.69
C VAL A 114 11.66 -3.66 3.91
N ILE A 115 10.53 -4.28 3.59
CA ILE A 115 9.42 -3.62 2.89
C ILE A 115 8.91 -2.43 3.71
N LEU A 116 8.59 -2.62 4.99
CA LEU A 116 8.05 -1.58 5.86
C LEU A 116 9.04 -0.41 6.03
N CYS A 117 10.28 -0.70 6.38
CA CYS A 117 11.30 0.34 6.57
C CYS A 117 11.51 1.16 5.30
N ARG A 118 11.58 0.49 4.14
CA ARG A 118 11.75 1.17 2.87
C ARG A 118 10.52 2.00 2.48
N GLU A 119 9.29 1.50 2.71
CA GLU A 119 8.06 2.25 2.42
C GLU A 119 8.01 3.57 3.19
N ILE A 120 8.39 3.53 4.47
CA ILE A 120 8.45 4.73 5.32
C ILE A 120 9.55 5.67 4.84
N LEU A 121 10.78 5.14 4.66
CA LEU A 121 11.96 5.93 4.29
C LEU A 121 11.78 6.64 2.94
N VAL A 122 11.37 5.90 1.90
CA VAL A 122 11.19 6.49 0.56
C VAL A 122 10.01 7.45 0.51
N SER A 123 8.98 7.24 1.34
CA SER A 123 7.89 8.19 1.44
C SER A 123 8.34 9.51 2.04
N GLY A 124 9.03 9.47 3.18
CA GLY A 124 9.57 10.68 3.82
C GLY A 124 10.54 11.42 2.89
N LEU A 125 11.44 10.67 2.21
CA LEU A 125 12.36 11.26 1.24
C LEU A 125 11.61 11.92 0.07
N ARG A 126 10.55 11.30 -0.45
CA ARG A 126 9.76 11.87 -1.54
C ARG A 126 9.03 13.15 -1.11
N GLU A 127 8.48 13.19 0.09
CA GLU A 127 7.82 14.37 0.64
C GLU A 127 8.83 15.51 0.80
N TYR A 128 9.99 15.24 1.35
CA TYR A 128 11.08 16.20 1.51
C TYR A 128 11.58 16.76 0.16
N LEU A 129 11.81 15.89 -0.83
CA LEU A 129 12.21 16.33 -2.17
C LEU A 129 11.11 17.15 -2.87
N ALA A 130 9.84 16.85 -2.61
CA ALA A 130 8.72 17.63 -3.13
C ALA A 130 8.67 19.06 -2.55
N GLU A 131 9.02 19.24 -1.27
CA GLU A 131 9.18 20.57 -0.65
C GLU A 131 10.30 21.37 -1.32
N LEU A 132 11.40 20.71 -1.67
CA LEU A 132 12.52 21.30 -2.43
C LEU A 132 12.22 21.48 -3.93
N ARG A 133 10.99 21.15 -4.38
CA ARG A 133 10.56 21.18 -5.79
C ARG A 133 11.39 20.28 -6.73
N VAL A 134 12.04 19.27 -6.17
CA VAL A 134 12.78 18.25 -6.93
C VAL A 134 11.83 17.11 -7.27
N SER A 135 11.58 16.90 -8.57
CA SER A 135 10.74 15.79 -9.03
C SER A 135 11.61 14.57 -9.36
N VAL A 136 11.40 13.49 -8.63
CA VAL A 136 12.02 12.18 -8.96
C VAL A 136 11.03 11.35 -9.79
N PRO A 137 11.36 10.99 -11.04
CA PRO A 137 10.45 10.24 -11.89
C PRO A 137 10.18 8.85 -11.33
N VAL A 138 8.90 8.45 -11.36
CA VAL A 138 8.48 7.10 -10.94
C VAL A 138 8.81 6.11 -12.05
N THR A 139 9.71 5.18 -11.80
CA THR A 139 10.09 4.14 -12.77
C THR A 139 8.98 3.08 -12.93
N ALA A 140 8.96 2.40 -14.09
CA ALA A 140 8.05 1.27 -14.31
C ALA A 140 8.25 0.15 -13.27
N LEU A 141 9.50 -0.07 -12.82
CA LEU A 141 9.84 -1.04 -11.77
C LEU A 141 9.16 -0.72 -10.43
N ALA A 142 8.98 0.56 -10.10
CA ALA A 142 8.28 0.96 -8.88
C ALA A 142 6.79 0.57 -8.90
N LYS A 143 6.15 0.54 -10.07
CA LYS A 143 4.77 0.06 -10.23
C LYS A 143 4.68 -1.46 -10.08
N TRP A 144 5.58 -2.19 -10.73
CA TRP A 144 5.66 -3.65 -10.62
C TRP A 144 5.92 -4.12 -9.18
N LYS A 145 6.82 -3.45 -8.47
CA LYS A 145 7.08 -3.71 -7.06
C LYS A 145 5.81 -3.65 -6.22
N THR A 146 5.03 -2.56 -6.35
CA THR A 146 3.80 -2.37 -5.56
C THR A 146 2.76 -3.43 -5.90
N PHE A 147 2.60 -3.75 -7.18
CA PHE A 147 1.70 -4.83 -7.61
C PHE A 147 2.10 -6.17 -7.02
N MET A 148 3.38 -6.57 -7.13
CA MET A 148 3.88 -7.82 -6.56
C MET A 148 3.70 -7.89 -5.04
N GLN A 149 3.92 -6.77 -4.35
CA GLN A 149 3.73 -6.66 -2.91
C GLN A 149 2.26 -6.88 -2.51
N LEU A 150 1.31 -6.27 -3.21
CA LEU A 150 -0.12 -6.48 -2.97
C LEU A 150 -0.52 -7.93 -3.24
N VAL A 151 -0.03 -8.53 -4.32
CA VAL A 151 -0.30 -9.95 -4.63
C VAL A 151 0.30 -10.85 -3.55
N ALA A 152 1.54 -10.61 -3.13
CA ALA A 152 2.19 -11.37 -2.05
C ALA A 152 1.38 -11.33 -0.75
N VAL A 153 0.95 -10.13 -0.33
CA VAL A 153 0.14 -9.95 0.88
C VAL A 153 -1.22 -10.64 0.73
N GLY A 154 -1.86 -10.59 -0.44
CA GLY A 154 -3.11 -11.29 -0.72
C GLY A 154 -2.96 -12.82 -0.56
N PHE A 155 -1.92 -13.43 -1.13
CA PHE A 155 -1.62 -14.85 -0.95
C PHE A 155 -1.38 -15.20 0.53
N LEU A 156 -0.67 -14.36 1.26
CA LEU A 156 -0.39 -14.57 2.68
C LEU A 156 -1.63 -14.39 3.57
N ILE A 157 -2.55 -13.47 3.23
CA ILE A 157 -3.84 -13.34 3.91
C ILE A 157 -4.68 -14.61 3.71
N ALA A 158 -4.73 -15.16 2.48
CA ALA A 158 -5.35 -16.47 2.25
C ALA A 158 -4.66 -17.55 3.10
N GLY A 159 -3.33 -17.60 3.09
CA GLY A 159 -2.49 -18.42 3.95
C GLY A 159 -3.03 -19.85 4.11
N ARG A 160 -3.23 -20.30 5.36
CA ARG A 160 -3.74 -21.65 5.66
C ARG A 160 -5.10 -21.96 5.02
N ALA A 161 -5.99 -20.96 4.88
CA ALA A 161 -7.27 -21.17 4.21
C ALA A 161 -7.08 -21.43 2.70
N GLY A 162 -6.12 -20.74 2.10
CA GLY A 162 -5.73 -20.98 0.71
C GLY A 162 -5.02 -22.30 0.51
N ASP A 163 -4.17 -22.72 1.44
CA ASP A 163 -3.44 -24.01 1.37
C ASP A 163 -4.36 -25.23 1.40
N LEU A 164 -5.57 -25.11 1.95
CA LEU A 164 -6.60 -26.17 1.88
C LEU A 164 -7.14 -26.37 0.46
N ILE A 165 -7.09 -25.34 -0.39
CA ILE A 165 -7.56 -25.40 -1.79
C ILE A 165 -6.37 -25.64 -2.72
N LEU A 166 -5.29 -24.88 -2.52
CA LEU A 166 -4.06 -24.95 -3.30
C LEU A 166 -2.85 -24.99 -2.35
N PRO A 167 -2.25 -26.17 -2.13
CA PRO A 167 -1.22 -26.41 -1.09
C PRO A 167 0.05 -25.56 -1.19
N ILE A 168 0.20 -24.76 -2.24
CA ILE A 168 1.34 -23.88 -2.47
C ILE A 168 1.03 -22.40 -2.19
N THR A 169 -0.15 -22.06 -1.67
CA THR A 169 -0.61 -20.67 -1.49
C THR A 169 0.32 -19.89 -0.59
N THR A 170 0.59 -20.38 0.61
CA THR A 170 1.50 -19.72 1.57
C THR A 170 2.93 -19.64 1.01
N LEU A 171 3.43 -20.71 0.40
CA LEU A 171 4.77 -20.72 -0.21
C LEU A 171 4.90 -19.67 -1.32
N THR A 172 3.90 -19.58 -2.19
CA THR A 172 3.84 -18.54 -3.24
C THR A 172 3.85 -17.14 -2.64
N GLY A 173 3.05 -16.91 -1.60
CA GLY A 173 3.00 -15.63 -0.89
C GLY A 173 4.37 -15.23 -0.32
N VAL A 174 5.06 -16.16 0.36
CA VAL A 174 6.40 -15.92 0.91
C VAL A 174 7.43 -15.66 -0.19
N THR A 175 7.39 -16.42 -1.27
CA THR A 175 8.30 -16.21 -2.41
C THR A 175 8.11 -14.83 -3.04
N LEU A 176 6.86 -14.44 -3.29
CA LEU A 176 6.53 -13.11 -3.81
C LEU A 176 6.90 -11.99 -2.83
N LEU A 177 6.78 -12.22 -1.52
CA LEU A 177 7.21 -11.27 -0.48
C LEU A 177 8.71 -11.00 -0.57
N TRP A 178 9.54 -12.04 -0.70
CA TRP A 178 10.98 -11.90 -0.87
C TRP A 178 11.34 -11.20 -2.18
N LEU A 179 10.70 -11.56 -3.29
CA LEU A 179 10.90 -10.86 -4.57
C LEU A 179 10.53 -9.38 -4.45
N SER A 180 9.42 -9.05 -3.79
CA SER A 180 9.03 -7.67 -3.49
C SER A 180 10.05 -6.95 -2.61
N ALA A 181 10.62 -7.63 -1.60
CA ALA A 181 11.64 -7.06 -0.73
C ALA A 181 12.91 -6.71 -1.52
N LEU A 182 13.37 -7.60 -2.40
CA LEU A 182 14.53 -7.35 -3.26
C LEU A 182 14.29 -6.21 -4.25
N LEU A 183 13.13 -6.20 -4.92
CA LEU A 183 12.76 -5.12 -5.84
C LEU A 183 12.62 -3.77 -5.12
N THR A 184 12.10 -3.79 -3.90
CA THR A 184 11.93 -2.58 -3.11
C THR A 184 13.26 -2.00 -2.63
N LEU A 185 14.25 -2.83 -2.32
CA LEU A 185 15.61 -2.39 -2.02
C LEU A 185 16.27 -1.77 -3.25
N TYR A 186 16.21 -2.46 -4.38
CA TYR A 186 16.78 -1.97 -5.63
C TYR A 186 16.20 -0.59 -6.03
N THR A 187 14.88 -0.48 -6.07
CA THR A 187 14.23 0.79 -6.41
C THR A 187 14.42 1.87 -5.33
N GLY A 188 14.55 1.49 -4.06
CA GLY A 188 14.84 2.40 -2.96
C GLY A 188 16.24 3.01 -3.04
N TRP A 189 17.22 2.23 -3.47
CA TRP A 189 18.58 2.70 -3.69
C TRP A 189 18.65 3.80 -4.76
N ASP A 190 17.90 3.66 -5.85
CA ASP A 190 17.83 4.69 -6.89
C ASP A 190 17.28 6.02 -6.36
N TYR A 191 16.22 5.96 -5.54
CA TYR A 191 15.66 7.15 -4.88
C TYR A 191 16.63 7.78 -3.89
N PHE A 192 17.31 6.96 -3.10
CA PHE A 192 18.29 7.44 -2.13
C PHE A 192 19.47 8.12 -2.83
N ARG A 193 20.00 7.49 -3.89
CA ARG A 193 21.11 8.06 -4.68
C ARG A 193 20.72 9.37 -5.37
N ALA A 194 19.50 9.47 -5.89
CA ALA A 194 19.00 10.69 -6.49
C ALA A 194 18.82 11.82 -5.46
N GLY A 195 18.28 11.48 -4.27
CA GLY A 195 18.08 12.45 -3.18
C GLY A 195 19.38 12.96 -2.59
N VAL A 196 20.34 12.06 -2.34
CA VAL A 196 21.66 12.45 -1.77
C VAL A 196 22.45 13.34 -2.70
N ARG A 197 22.39 13.13 -4.03
CA ARG A 197 23.06 14.04 -4.99
C ARG A 197 22.59 15.48 -4.84
N HIS A 198 21.31 15.73 -4.70
CA HIS A 198 20.77 17.08 -4.55
C HIS A 198 21.08 17.71 -3.18
N LEU A 199 21.35 16.89 -2.15
CA LEU A 199 21.70 17.36 -0.80
C LEU A 199 23.20 17.69 -0.64
N ILE A 200 24.07 17.14 -1.51
CA ILE A 200 25.52 17.36 -1.45
C ILE A 200 25.95 18.48 -2.40
N ASP A 201 25.16 18.73 -3.47
CA ASP A 201 25.45 19.75 -4.48
C ASP A 201 24.93 21.16 -4.08
N ASP A 202 24.22 21.30 -2.94
CA ASP A 202 23.84 22.54 -2.25
C ASP A 202 24.80 22.82 -1.06
#